data_8c4641e65d3a3a73387c0a739c9033a2
#
_entry.id   8c4641e65d3a3a73387c0a739c9033a2
#
_cell.length_a   1.000
_cell.length_b   1.000
_cell.length_c   1.000
_cell.angle_alpha   90.00
_cell.angle_beta   90.00
_cell.angle_gamma   90.00
#
_symmetry.space_group_name_H-M   'P 1'
#
loop_
_entity.id
_entity.type
_entity.pdbx_description
1 polymer ?
#
loop_
_entity_poly.entity_id
_entity_poly.type
_entity_poly.pdbx_seq_one_letter_code
_entity_poly.pdbx_strand_id
1 'polypeptide(L)'
;SNATVDGLDAEYEPENWAKAINSTNFRKAFLYGINNAVTLAVKAPEGYENYKLNTVTPPSFCANSEGVDYLQCGDLANITEFFDEAKAKEYRDAAVEELTAAGATFPIKVQLPYNPSSVDWDKQCQVLKQQLESVLNDGFNFIDIIITAGPSDGFLSTVRRNGKFCFLLCNWGADYSDPQTESDPFYQAEGDRGSRYAFLRTGVEDGYIT
;
A
#
# COMPACT_ATOMS: atom_id res chain seq x y z
N SER A 1 -13.15 10.68 11.06
CA SER A 1 -12.33 11.32 10.02
C SER A 1 -11.21 10.39 9.61
N ASN A 2 -10.92 10.38 8.32
CA ASN A 2 -9.93 9.54 7.72
C ASN A 2 -8.53 10.15 7.90
N ALA A 3 -7.66 9.53 8.70
CA ALA A 3 -6.35 10.09 9.04
C ALA A 3 -5.46 10.38 7.82
N THR A 4 -5.58 9.59 6.75
CA THR A 4 -4.82 9.84 5.51
C THR A 4 -5.36 11.02 4.73
N VAL A 5 -6.65 11.30 4.80
CA VAL A 5 -7.27 12.47 4.17
C VAL A 5 -6.96 13.74 4.95
N ASP A 6 -7.11 13.71 6.26
CA ASP A 6 -6.87 14.86 7.14
C ASP A 6 -5.40 15.31 7.17
N GLY A 7 -4.46 14.39 6.85
CA GLY A 7 -3.03 14.66 6.78
C GLY A 7 -2.56 15.23 5.45
N LEU A 8 -3.38 15.18 4.40
CA LEU A 8 -2.98 15.63 3.06
C LEU A 8 -3.13 17.14 2.90
N ASP A 9 -2.16 17.76 2.25
CA ASP A 9 -2.25 19.16 1.84
C ASP A 9 -3.24 19.33 0.67
N ALA A 10 -3.86 20.51 0.58
CA ALA A 10 -4.92 20.80 -0.39
C ALA A 10 -4.54 20.54 -1.86
N GLU A 11 -3.26 20.67 -2.19
CA GLU A 11 -2.75 20.41 -3.55
C GLU A 11 -2.91 18.96 -4.00
N TYR A 12 -3.04 18.00 -3.06
CA TYR A 12 -3.29 16.59 -3.34
C TYR A 12 -4.77 16.24 -3.36
N GLU A 13 -5.66 17.22 -3.31
CA GLU A 13 -7.11 17.05 -3.46
C GLU A 13 -7.69 16.01 -2.48
N PRO A 14 -7.59 16.24 -1.16
CA PRO A 14 -7.94 15.23 -0.13
C PRO A 14 -9.38 14.70 -0.26
N GLU A 15 -10.33 15.53 -0.68
CA GLU A 15 -11.72 15.08 -0.89
C GLU A 15 -11.85 14.13 -2.09
N ASN A 16 -11.07 14.38 -3.15
CA ASN A 16 -11.03 13.52 -4.32
C ASN A 16 -10.33 12.18 -4.01
N TRP A 17 -9.22 12.26 -3.25
CA TRP A 17 -8.54 11.08 -2.71
C TRP A 17 -9.47 10.25 -1.80
N ALA A 18 -10.26 10.90 -0.94
CA ALA A 18 -11.21 10.21 -0.07
C ALA A 18 -12.21 9.35 -0.86
N LYS A 19 -12.73 9.86 -1.98
CA LYS A 19 -13.60 9.08 -2.86
C LYS A 19 -12.87 7.86 -3.42
N ALA A 20 -11.65 8.06 -3.92
CA ALA A 20 -10.85 7.01 -4.54
C ALA A 20 -10.49 5.89 -3.54
N ILE A 21 -9.95 6.23 -2.37
CA ILE A 21 -9.52 5.22 -1.40
C ILE A 21 -10.67 4.42 -0.81
N ASN A 22 -11.87 4.98 -0.80
CA ASN A 22 -13.08 4.29 -0.36
C ASN A 22 -13.63 3.31 -1.41
N SER A 23 -13.26 3.46 -2.67
CA SER A 23 -13.62 2.50 -3.72
C SER A 23 -12.81 1.20 -3.57
N THR A 24 -13.51 0.09 -3.42
CA THR A 24 -12.88 -1.24 -3.42
C THR A 24 -12.24 -1.55 -4.77
N ASN A 25 -12.85 -1.12 -5.87
CA ASN A 25 -12.30 -1.30 -7.21
C ASN A 25 -11.01 -0.53 -7.39
N PHE A 26 -10.93 0.72 -6.90
CA PHE A 26 -9.70 1.50 -6.91
C PHE A 26 -8.56 0.79 -6.15
N ARG A 27 -8.82 0.31 -4.94
CA ARG A 27 -7.81 -0.43 -4.15
C ARG A 27 -7.36 -1.72 -4.83
N LYS A 28 -8.31 -2.46 -5.45
CA LYS A 28 -8.00 -3.69 -6.20
C LYS A 28 -7.19 -3.40 -7.47
N ALA A 29 -7.47 -2.30 -8.17
CA ALA A 29 -6.67 -1.88 -9.31
C ALA A 29 -5.19 -1.69 -8.91
N PHE A 30 -4.93 -1.07 -7.76
CA PHE A 30 -3.58 -0.95 -7.20
C PHE A 30 -2.99 -2.31 -6.81
N LEU A 31 -3.75 -3.14 -6.09
CA LEU A 31 -3.28 -4.46 -5.63
C LEU A 31 -2.82 -5.33 -6.80
N TYR A 32 -3.61 -5.40 -7.86
CA TYR A 32 -3.26 -6.20 -9.04
C TYR A 32 -2.31 -5.48 -10.00
N GLY A 33 -2.24 -4.14 -9.92
CA GLY A 33 -1.38 -3.33 -10.78
C GLY A 33 0.08 -3.23 -10.31
N ILE A 34 0.35 -3.44 -9.02
CA ILE A 34 1.69 -3.30 -8.46
C ILE A 34 2.54 -4.53 -8.77
N ASN A 35 3.65 -4.32 -9.47
CA ASN A 35 4.70 -5.32 -9.61
C ASN A 35 5.86 -5.02 -8.64
N ASN A 36 5.88 -5.71 -7.52
CA ASN A 36 6.91 -5.51 -6.49
C ASN A 36 8.34 -5.82 -6.98
N ALA A 37 8.49 -6.59 -8.05
CA ALA A 37 9.80 -6.91 -8.62
C ALA A 37 10.60 -5.65 -8.99
N VAL A 38 9.95 -4.59 -9.48
CA VAL A 38 10.64 -3.36 -9.90
C VAL A 38 11.31 -2.64 -8.73
N THR A 39 10.65 -2.60 -7.56
CA THR A 39 11.21 -1.96 -6.36
C THR A 39 12.28 -2.82 -5.69
N LEU A 40 12.10 -4.14 -5.71
CA LEU A 40 13.07 -5.10 -5.20
C LEU A 40 14.34 -5.12 -6.03
N ALA A 41 14.24 -5.02 -7.36
CA ALA A 41 15.38 -4.97 -8.26
C ALA A 41 16.26 -3.72 -8.04
N VAL A 42 15.72 -2.62 -7.53
CA VAL A 42 16.52 -1.45 -7.15
C VAL A 42 17.44 -1.78 -5.97
N LYS A 43 16.95 -2.56 -4.98
CA LYS A 43 17.72 -2.93 -3.78
C LYS A 43 18.64 -4.11 -4.00
N ALA A 44 18.18 -5.10 -4.75
CA ALA A 44 18.87 -6.35 -5.01
C ALA A 44 18.80 -6.68 -6.50
N PRO A 45 19.61 -6.02 -7.36
CA PRO A 45 19.57 -6.23 -8.80
C PRO A 45 19.77 -7.69 -9.21
N GLU A 46 20.55 -8.43 -8.41
CA GLU A 46 20.76 -9.87 -8.57
C GLU A 46 20.01 -10.61 -7.45
N GLY A 47 19.10 -11.51 -7.84
CA GLY A 47 18.38 -12.37 -6.89
C GLY A 47 17.22 -11.71 -6.14
N TYR A 48 16.62 -10.66 -6.69
CA TYR A 48 15.46 -10.00 -6.09
C TYR A 48 14.27 -10.97 -5.89
N GLU A 49 14.19 -12.03 -6.66
CA GLU A 49 13.17 -13.07 -6.56
C GLU A 49 13.18 -13.73 -5.17
N ASN A 50 14.35 -13.81 -4.52
CA ASN A 50 14.47 -14.38 -3.17
C ASN A 50 13.87 -13.49 -2.08
N TYR A 51 13.60 -12.23 -2.38
CA TYR A 51 13.00 -11.25 -1.47
C TYR A 51 11.53 -10.98 -1.77
N LYS A 52 11.00 -11.61 -2.82
CA LYS A 52 9.61 -11.41 -3.22
C LYS A 52 8.67 -12.24 -2.34
N LEU A 53 7.83 -11.55 -1.59
CA LEU A 53 6.82 -12.15 -0.73
C LEU A 53 5.45 -11.56 -1.08
N ASN A 54 4.42 -12.39 -0.96
CA ASN A 54 3.02 -11.98 -1.11
C ASN A 54 2.27 -12.03 0.24
N THR A 55 3.01 -12.21 1.32
CA THR A 55 2.51 -12.28 2.70
C THR A 55 3.26 -11.29 3.57
N VAL A 56 2.63 -10.81 4.63
CA VAL A 56 3.27 -9.89 5.59
C VAL A 56 4.24 -10.61 6.50
N THR A 57 3.96 -11.87 6.86
CA THR A 57 4.87 -12.71 7.65
C THR A 57 5.88 -13.37 6.70
N PRO A 58 7.19 -13.27 6.96
CA PRO A 58 8.19 -13.94 6.13
C PRO A 58 8.21 -15.47 6.36
N PRO A 59 8.69 -16.24 5.38
CA PRO A 59 8.84 -17.69 5.53
C PRO A 59 9.86 -18.04 6.64
N SER A 60 9.65 -19.15 7.30
CA SER A 60 10.47 -19.64 8.42
C SER A 60 10.52 -18.71 9.63
N PHE A 61 9.61 -17.76 9.73
CA PHE A 61 9.51 -16.84 10.86
C PHE A 61 8.97 -17.56 12.11
N CYS A 62 7.95 -18.39 11.92
CA CYS A 62 7.33 -19.20 12.97
C CYS A 62 6.71 -20.46 12.39
N ALA A 63 6.48 -21.44 13.26
CA ALA A 63 5.86 -22.70 12.91
C ALA A 63 4.78 -23.07 13.95
N ASN A 64 3.83 -23.91 13.54
CA ASN A 64 2.85 -24.47 14.46
C ASN A 64 3.48 -25.54 15.38
N SER A 65 2.69 -26.12 16.28
CA SER A 65 3.15 -27.14 17.21
C SER A 65 3.65 -28.44 16.55
N GLU A 66 3.36 -28.63 15.27
CA GLU A 66 3.80 -29.77 14.45
C GLU A 66 5.06 -29.46 13.64
N GLY A 67 5.62 -28.24 13.77
CA GLY A 67 6.79 -27.79 13.04
C GLY A 67 6.50 -27.35 11.60
N VAL A 68 5.23 -27.20 11.23
CA VAL A 68 4.83 -26.70 9.91
C VAL A 68 4.94 -25.18 9.90
N ASP A 69 5.62 -24.63 8.89
CA ASP A 69 5.74 -23.19 8.70
C ASP A 69 4.36 -22.52 8.64
N TYR A 70 4.23 -21.37 9.31
CA TYR A 70 2.98 -20.61 9.37
C TYR A 70 2.40 -20.33 7.98
N LEU A 71 3.24 -20.01 7.01
CA LEU A 71 2.79 -19.73 5.63
C LEU A 71 2.26 -20.97 4.88
N GLN A 72 2.49 -22.16 5.42
CA GLN A 72 1.94 -23.41 4.88
C GLN A 72 0.63 -23.83 5.57
N CYS A 73 0.13 -23.00 6.50
CA CYS A 73 -1.08 -23.30 7.25
C CYS A 73 -2.31 -22.64 6.60
N GLY A 74 -3.40 -23.42 6.48
CA GLY A 74 -4.70 -22.93 6.02
C GLY A 74 -4.66 -22.24 4.66
N ASP A 75 -5.39 -21.14 4.54
CA ASP A 75 -5.50 -20.39 3.29
C ASP A 75 -4.22 -19.65 2.89
N LEU A 76 -3.29 -19.44 3.83
CA LEU A 76 -2.00 -18.81 3.54
C LEU A 76 -1.19 -19.61 2.52
N ALA A 77 -1.28 -20.95 2.56
CA ALA A 77 -0.62 -21.82 1.61
C ALA A 77 -1.05 -21.60 0.14
N ASN A 78 -2.19 -20.96 -0.07
CA ASN A 78 -2.77 -20.71 -1.38
C ASN A 78 -2.50 -19.28 -1.89
N ILE A 79 -1.82 -18.43 -1.11
CA ILE A 79 -1.52 -17.06 -1.52
C ILE A 79 -0.45 -17.10 -2.60
N THR A 80 -0.82 -16.63 -3.79
CA THR A 80 0.06 -16.49 -4.95
C THR A 80 0.37 -15.04 -5.23
N GLU A 81 1.10 -14.77 -6.31
CA GLU A 81 1.35 -13.41 -6.77
C GLU A 81 0.05 -12.69 -7.11
N PHE A 82 -0.06 -11.42 -6.63
CA PHE A 82 -1.21 -10.57 -6.94
C PHE A 82 -1.07 -9.84 -8.28
N PHE A 83 0.14 -9.56 -8.76
CA PHE A 83 0.33 -8.79 -9.99
C PHE A 83 -0.34 -9.47 -11.20
N ASP A 84 -1.34 -8.78 -11.77
CA ASP A 84 -2.11 -9.22 -12.91
C ASP A 84 -2.65 -7.98 -13.65
N GLU A 85 -2.00 -7.61 -14.75
CA GLU A 85 -2.35 -6.40 -15.51
C GLU A 85 -3.79 -6.42 -16.05
N ALA A 86 -4.30 -7.58 -16.45
CA ALA A 86 -5.65 -7.69 -16.98
C ALA A 86 -6.70 -7.39 -15.89
N LYS A 87 -6.51 -7.99 -14.71
CA LYS A 87 -7.37 -7.69 -13.55
C LYS A 87 -7.21 -6.26 -13.07
N ALA A 88 -5.98 -5.72 -13.07
CA ALA A 88 -5.76 -4.33 -12.69
C ALA A 88 -6.55 -3.37 -13.58
N LYS A 89 -6.56 -3.60 -14.89
CA LYS A 89 -7.33 -2.79 -15.85
C LYS A 89 -8.84 -2.99 -15.70
N GLU A 90 -9.30 -4.21 -15.47
CA GLU A 90 -10.71 -4.49 -15.20
C GLU A 90 -11.21 -3.72 -13.96
N TYR A 91 -10.48 -3.80 -12.85
CA TYR A 91 -10.82 -3.05 -11.64
C TYR A 91 -10.67 -1.54 -11.79
N ARG A 92 -9.69 -1.07 -12.56
CA ARG A 92 -9.57 0.34 -12.91
C ARG A 92 -10.82 0.84 -13.66
N ASP A 93 -11.26 0.12 -14.67
CA ASP A 93 -12.42 0.53 -15.47
C ASP A 93 -13.68 0.59 -14.62
N ALA A 94 -13.90 -0.41 -13.75
CA ALA A 94 -15.00 -0.39 -12.79
C ALA A 94 -14.86 0.78 -11.78
N ALA A 95 -13.63 1.11 -11.34
CA ALA A 95 -13.38 2.26 -10.47
C ALA A 95 -13.67 3.59 -11.18
N VAL A 96 -13.34 3.71 -12.47
CA VAL A 96 -13.63 4.93 -13.25
C VAL A 96 -15.14 5.19 -13.30
N GLU A 97 -15.94 4.17 -13.55
CA GLU A 97 -17.41 4.31 -13.57
C GLU A 97 -17.96 4.72 -12.19
N GLU A 98 -17.55 4.02 -11.14
CA GLU A 98 -17.96 4.27 -9.76
C GLU A 98 -17.56 5.68 -9.28
N LEU A 99 -16.30 6.07 -9.50
CA LEU A 99 -15.76 7.35 -9.06
C LEU A 99 -16.32 8.52 -9.86
N THR A 100 -16.59 8.34 -11.15
CA THR A 100 -17.27 9.35 -11.98
C THR A 100 -18.67 9.61 -11.44
N ALA A 101 -19.42 8.55 -11.10
CA ALA A 101 -20.75 8.68 -10.49
C ALA A 101 -20.70 9.36 -9.12
N ALA A 102 -19.62 9.18 -8.36
CA ALA A 102 -19.36 9.85 -7.08
C ALA A 102 -18.84 11.30 -7.24
N GLY A 103 -18.71 11.81 -8.48
CA GLY A 103 -18.23 13.16 -8.75
C GLY A 103 -16.73 13.32 -8.47
N ALA A 104 -15.92 12.29 -8.65
CA ALA A 104 -14.48 12.39 -8.65
C ALA A 104 -13.96 12.99 -9.97
N THR A 105 -12.79 13.62 -9.91
CA THR A 105 -12.07 14.15 -11.07
C THR A 105 -10.80 13.35 -11.32
N PHE A 106 -10.42 13.19 -12.57
CA PHE A 106 -9.23 12.44 -12.99
C PHE A 106 -8.17 13.38 -13.62
N PRO A 107 -6.87 13.02 -13.48
CA PRO A 107 -6.35 11.87 -12.74
C PRO A 107 -6.50 12.03 -11.22
N ILE A 108 -6.67 10.91 -10.51
CA ILE A 108 -6.60 10.92 -9.04
C ILE A 108 -5.14 11.17 -8.64
N LYS A 109 -4.91 12.21 -7.85
CA LYS A 109 -3.58 12.53 -7.32
C LYS A 109 -3.22 11.58 -6.19
N VAL A 110 -2.05 10.95 -6.31
CA VAL A 110 -1.55 9.96 -5.34
C VAL A 110 -0.20 10.40 -4.81
N GLN A 111 -0.18 11.08 -3.67
CA GLN A 111 1.07 11.48 -3.02
C GLN A 111 1.85 10.26 -2.53
N LEU A 112 3.10 10.12 -2.99
CA LEU A 112 4.05 9.08 -2.63
C LEU A 112 5.31 9.71 -2.04
N PRO A 113 5.37 9.93 -0.71
CA PRO A 113 6.54 10.52 -0.09
C PRO A 113 7.64 9.49 0.15
N TYR A 114 8.89 9.95 0.15
CA TYR A 114 10.06 9.16 0.51
C TYR A 114 10.95 9.89 1.52
N ASN A 115 11.74 9.13 2.28
CA ASN A 115 12.76 9.69 3.16
C ASN A 115 14.07 9.86 2.38
N PRO A 116 14.54 11.10 2.15
CA PRO A 116 15.76 11.37 1.38
C PRO A 116 17.04 10.86 2.05
N SER A 117 17.03 10.56 3.35
CA SER A 117 18.18 9.96 4.03
C SER A 117 18.31 8.44 3.79
N SER A 118 17.30 7.80 3.22
CA SER A 118 17.34 6.39 2.87
C SER A 118 17.84 6.19 1.45
N VAL A 119 18.91 5.43 1.30
CA VAL A 119 19.51 5.13 -0.01
C VAL A 119 18.46 4.40 -0.89
N ASP A 120 18.38 4.82 -2.14
CA ASP A 120 17.54 4.22 -3.20
C ASP A 120 16.02 4.30 -2.98
N TRP A 121 15.53 4.92 -1.91
CA TRP A 121 14.07 5.02 -1.73
C TRP A 121 13.41 5.89 -2.79
N ASP A 122 14.03 7.00 -3.16
CA ASP A 122 13.57 7.84 -4.28
C ASP A 122 13.51 7.06 -5.60
N LYS A 123 14.53 6.27 -5.90
CA LYS A 123 14.55 5.40 -7.10
C LYS A 123 13.46 4.34 -7.07
N GLN A 124 13.23 3.73 -5.90
CA GLN A 124 12.12 2.79 -5.74
C GLN A 124 10.77 3.45 -6.01
N CYS A 125 10.55 4.68 -5.52
CA CYS A 125 9.33 5.43 -5.82
C CYS A 125 9.20 5.74 -7.31
N GLN A 126 10.30 6.11 -7.98
CA GLN A 126 10.28 6.42 -9.41
C GLN A 126 9.95 5.20 -10.27
N VAL A 127 10.58 4.05 -10.03
CA VAL A 127 10.30 2.83 -10.80
C VAL A 127 8.90 2.32 -10.53
N LEU A 128 8.41 2.45 -9.29
CA LEU A 128 7.04 2.09 -8.93
C LEU A 128 6.03 3.00 -9.64
N LYS A 129 6.26 4.31 -9.63
CA LYS A 129 5.42 5.28 -10.38
C LYS A 129 5.33 4.88 -11.84
N GLN A 130 6.47 4.71 -12.51
CA GLN A 130 6.52 4.35 -13.93
C GLN A 130 5.77 3.05 -14.21
N GLN A 131 6.01 2.03 -13.42
CA GLN A 131 5.40 0.71 -13.60
C GLN A 131 3.88 0.77 -13.37
N LEU A 132 3.42 1.37 -12.27
CA LEU A 132 2.01 1.39 -11.92
C LEU A 132 1.21 2.29 -12.86
N GLU A 133 1.73 3.46 -13.22
CA GLU A 133 1.10 4.34 -14.20
C GLU A 133 1.06 3.72 -15.60
N SER A 134 2.07 2.95 -16.00
CA SER A 134 2.05 2.25 -17.29
C SER A 134 0.91 1.24 -17.41
N VAL A 135 0.52 0.63 -16.29
CA VAL A 135 -0.60 -0.32 -16.24
C VAL A 135 -1.93 0.39 -16.10
N LEU A 136 -2.05 1.31 -15.14
CA LEU A 136 -3.33 1.90 -14.78
C LEU A 136 -3.75 3.08 -15.67
N ASN A 137 -2.79 3.76 -16.32
CA ASN A 137 -3.09 4.86 -17.25
C ASN A 137 -3.18 4.40 -18.71
N ASP A 138 -3.11 3.10 -18.98
CA ASP A 138 -3.26 2.58 -20.34
C ASP A 138 -4.65 2.91 -20.93
N GLY A 139 -4.67 3.82 -21.90
CA GLY A 139 -5.89 4.30 -22.57
C GLY A 139 -6.73 5.32 -21.77
N PHE A 140 -6.42 5.61 -20.50
CA PHE A 140 -7.14 6.58 -19.67
C PHE A 140 -6.21 7.15 -18.59
N ASN A 141 -6.19 8.47 -18.42
CA ASN A 141 -5.39 9.14 -17.39
C ASN A 141 -6.04 8.99 -16.00
N PHE A 142 -5.86 7.80 -15.38
CA PHE A 142 -6.55 7.38 -14.18
C PHE A 142 -5.93 7.95 -12.91
N ILE A 143 -4.59 7.90 -12.79
CA ILE A 143 -3.84 8.35 -11.62
C ILE A 143 -2.66 9.24 -12.01
N ASP A 144 -2.26 10.11 -11.10
CA ASP A 144 -1.00 10.85 -11.14
C ASP A 144 -0.26 10.65 -9.82
N ILE A 145 0.80 9.83 -9.84
CA ILE A 145 1.63 9.59 -8.68
C ILE A 145 2.63 10.71 -8.52
N ILE A 146 2.49 11.47 -7.43
CA ILE A 146 3.32 12.63 -7.11
C ILE A 146 4.36 12.24 -6.06
N ILE A 147 5.61 12.08 -6.49
CA ILE A 147 6.72 11.72 -5.61
C ILE A 147 7.20 12.97 -4.88
N THR A 148 7.27 12.91 -3.54
CA THR A 148 7.66 14.04 -2.70
C THR A 148 8.75 13.64 -1.71
N ALA A 149 9.78 14.52 -1.55
CA ALA A 149 10.76 14.33 -0.51
C ALA A 149 10.18 14.77 0.84
N GLY A 150 10.15 13.86 1.80
CA GLY A 150 9.85 14.20 3.19
C GLY A 150 11.08 14.74 3.93
N PRO A 151 10.96 15.08 5.22
CA PRO A 151 12.09 15.48 6.03
C PRO A 151 13.07 14.31 6.21
N SER A 152 14.37 14.58 6.16
CA SER A 152 15.41 13.58 6.41
C SER A 152 15.37 13.05 7.83
N ASP A 153 15.07 13.93 8.80
CA ASP A 153 14.87 13.58 10.19
C ASP A 153 13.38 13.55 10.55
N GLY A 154 12.99 12.56 11.34
CA GLY A 154 11.62 12.45 11.84
C GLY A 154 10.59 12.08 10.78
N PHE A 155 10.99 11.51 9.64
CA PHE A 155 10.05 11.07 8.59
C PHE A 155 8.92 10.22 9.13
N LEU A 156 9.24 9.28 10.02
CA LEU A 156 8.24 8.40 10.64
C LEU A 156 7.17 9.18 11.41
N SER A 157 7.58 10.15 12.23
CA SER A 157 6.66 10.93 13.06
C SER A 157 5.94 12.01 12.26
N THR A 158 6.63 12.64 11.31
CA THR A 158 6.11 13.80 10.57
C THR A 158 5.23 13.38 9.39
N VAL A 159 5.59 12.31 8.68
CA VAL A 159 4.90 11.85 7.49
C VAL A 159 4.00 10.67 7.81
N ARG A 160 4.59 9.52 8.18
CA ARG A 160 3.84 8.26 8.33
C ARG A 160 2.79 8.32 9.43
N ARG A 161 3.17 8.71 10.67
CA ARG A 161 2.24 8.75 11.82
C ARG A 161 1.20 9.86 11.72
N ASN A 162 1.47 10.89 10.92
CA ASN A 162 0.54 11.99 10.68
C ASN A 162 -0.33 11.77 9.42
N GLY A 163 -0.18 10.63 8.72
CA GLY A 163 -0.98 10.32 7.54
C GLY A 163 -0.75 11.25 6.36
N LYS A 164 0.42 11.87 6.24
CA LYS A 164 0.77 12.78 5.13
C LYS A 164 1.22 12.00 3.89
N PHE A 165 0.38 11.12 3.39
CA PHE A 165 0.61 10.32 2.19
C PHE A 165 -0.69 9.73 1.67
N CYS A 166 -0.77 9.50 0.38
CA CYS A 166 -1.80 8.65 -0.22
C CYS A 166 -1.33 7.20 -0.28
N PHE A 167 -0.07 7.01 -0.67
CA PHE A 167 0.57 5.72 -0.82
C PHE A 167 1.99 5.80 -0.23
N LEU A 168 2.45 4.75 0.42
CA LEU A 168 3.75 4.76 1.09
C LEU A 168 4.45 3.41 0.96
N LEU A 169 5.70 3.44 0.50
CA LEU A 169 6.61 2.32 0.71
C LEU A 169 7.05 2.33 2.17
N CYS A 170 6.83 1.24 2.89
CA CYS A 170 7.29 1.12 4.26
C CYS A 170 7.84 -0.26 4.55
N ASN A 171 8.57 -0.36 5.62
CA ASN A 171 9.06 -1.61 6.19
C ASN A 171 8.60 -1.72 7.64
N TRP A 172 8.49 -2.94 8.09
CA TRP A 172 8.17 -3.31 9.45
C TRP A 172 9.22 -4.27 9.97
N GLY A 173 9.53 -4.22 11.24
CA GLY A 173 10.39 -5.17 11.92
C GLY A 173 9.60 -5.85 13.02
N ALA A 174 9.70 -7.16 13.11
CA ALA A 174 9.04 -7.94 14.15
C ALA A 174 9.52 -7.52 15.54
N ASP A 175 8.59 -7.28 16.47
CA ASP A 175 8.90 -6.98 17.88
C ASP A 175 9.09 -8.28 18.68
N TYR A 176 8.50 -9.40 18.22
CA TYR A 176 8.56 -10.73 18.84
C TYR A 176 8.27 -11.82 17.79
N SER A 177 8.57 -13.09 18.14
CA SER A 177 8.47 -14.23 17.21
C SER A 177 7.05 -14.83 17.17
N ASP A 178 6.06 -14.04 16.77
CA ASP A 178 4.68 -14.48 16.56
C ASP A 178 4.11 -13.72 15.34
N PRO A 179 3.31 -14.34 14.46
CA PRO A 179 2.70 -13.67 13.30
C PRO A 179 1.87 -12.44 13.65
N GLN A 180 1.39 -12.37 14.88
CA GLN A 180 0.63 -11.23 15.38
C GLN A 180 1.45 -9.94 15.29
N THR A 181 2.78 -9.98 15.50
CA THR A 181 3.63 -8.77 15.38
C THR A 181 3.55 -8.13 13.99
N GLU A 182 3.34 -8.94 12.95
CA GLU A 182 3.21 -8.48 11.57
C GLU A 182 1.77 -8.08 11.22
N SER A 183 0.77 -8.66 11.87
CA SER A 183 -0.65 -8.39 11.62
C SER A 183 -1.23 -7.29 12.51
N ASP A 184 -0.72 -7.07 13.72
CA ASP A 184 -1.19 -6.04 14.66
C ASP A 184 -1.26 -4.63 14.03
N PRO A 185 -0.31 -4.18 13.17
CA PRO A 185 -0.43 -2.89 12.50
C PRO A 185 -1.66 -2.76 11.60
N PHE A 186 -2.26 -3.89 11.23
CA PHE A 186 -3.41 -4.01 10.35
C PHE A 186 -4.69 -4.42 11.09
N TYR A 187 -4.63 -4.68 12.37
CA TYR A 187 -5.76 -5.06 13.19
C TYR A 187 -6.18 -3.94 14.12
N GLN A 188 -7.47 -3.72 14.21
CA GLN A 188 -8.07 -2.83 15.21
C GLN A 188 -9.14 -3.60 15.97
N ALA A 189 -8.95 -3.75 17.27
CA ALA A 189 -9.98 -4.32 18.14
C ALA A 189 -11.15 -3.34 18.30
N GLU A 190 -12.36 -3.88 18.42
CA GLU A 190 -13.56 -3.11 18.70
C GLU A 190 -13.38 -2.32 20.02
N GLY A 191 -13.54 -0.99 19.96
CA GLY A 191 -13.38 -0.09 21.10
C GLY A 191 -11.97 0.47 21.33
N ASP A 192 -10.97 0.05 20.54
CA ASP A 192 -9.66 0.70 20.57
C ASP A 192 -9.63 1.95 19.68
N ARG A 193 -8.98 3.01 20.17
CA ARG A 193 -8.94 4.31 19.47
C ARG A 193 -7.92 4.35 18.34
N GLY A 194 -7.90 3.32 17.53
CA GLY A 194 -7.11 3.24 16.34
C GLY A 194 -5.72 2.64 16.57
N SER A 195 -5.27 1.89 15.59
CA SER A 195 -3.90 1.43 15.50
C SER A 195 -2.94 2.61 15.71
N ARG A 196 -1.90 2.41 16.51
CA ARG A 196 -0.78 3.37 16.64
C ARG A 196 -0.11 3.67 15.30
N TYR A 197 -0.44 2.87 14.31
CA TYR A 197 0.14 2.87 12.99
C TYR A 197 -0.90 3.42 12.01
N ALA A 198 -0.57 4.49 11.32
CA ALA A 198 -1.46 5.18 10.38
C ALA A 198 -1.86 4.32 9.16
N PHE A 199 -1.42 3.06 9.09
CA PHE A 199 -1.64 2.20 7.93
C PHE A 199 -3.11 1.92 7.63
N LEU A 200 -3.97 1.94 8.65
CA LEU A 200 -5.32 1.42 8.50
C LEU A 200 -6.42 2.19 9.21
N ARG A 201 -6.11 3.38 9.71
CA ARG A 201 -7.18 4.22 10.29
C ARG A 201 -8.38 4.39 9.37
N THR A 202 -8.14 4.33 8.07
CA THR A 202 -9.14 4.46 7.03
C THR A 202 -9.95 3.21 6.76
N GLY A 203 -9.36 2.05 6.89
CA GLY A 203 -10.01 0.82 6.47
C GLY A 203 -10.96 0.25 7.51
N VAL A 204 -10.56 0.33 8.79
CA VAL A 204 -11.31 -0.29 9.90
C VAL A 204 -12.35 0.65 10.47
N GLU A 205 -12.03 1.95 10.63
CA GLU A 205 -12.99 2.95 11.13
C GLU A 205 -14.20 3.11 10.20
N ASP A 206 -14.00 2.91 8.90
CA ASP A 206 -15.06 3.05 7.89
C ASP A 206 -15.67 1.70 7.47
N GLY A 207 -15.26 0.60 8.09
CA GLY A 207 -15.81 -0.74 7.81
C GLY A 207 -15.36 -1.38 6.48
N TYR A 208 -14.27 -0.90 5.90
CA TYR A 208 -13.75 -1.45 4.63
C TYR A 208 -12.85 -2.68 4.80
N ILE A 209 -12.37 -2.91 6.02
CA ILE A 209 -11.60 -4.10 6.39
C ILE A 209 -12.33 -4.75 7.56
N THR A 210 -12.98 -5.86 7.30
CA THR A 210 -13.60 -6.73 8.30
C THR A 210 -12.72 -7.95 8.51
#